data_51cf9c7ac365e22a5bf2d91bc9538348
#
_entry.id   51cf9c7ac365e22a5bf2d91bc9538348
#
_cell.length_a   1.000
_cell.length_b   1.000
_cell.length_c   1.000
_cell.angle_alpha   90.00
_cell.angle_beta   90.00
_cell.angle_gamma   90.00
#
_symmetry.space_group_name_H-M   'P 1'
#
loop_
_entity.id
_entity.type
_entity.pdbx_description
1 polymer ?
#
loop_
_entity_poly.entity_id
_entity_poly.type
_entity_poly.pdbx_seq_one_letter_code
_entity_poly.pdbx_strand_id
1 'polypeptide(L)'
;MTDVVATNQTILVVGGGISGMTAALEAAECGKEVILLEKGPSLGGRVAQLYKYFPKLCFPTCGMEINLRRIKGNRKVRVLTMAEVTAVSGEAGNYNVSVNIAPRYVKESCTACGDCGKAVETEFADEHNYG
;
A
#
# COMPACT_ATOMS: atom_id res chain seq x y z
N MET A 1 -13.28 10.99 -9.48
CA MET A 1 -14.31 10.84 -8.44
C MET A 1 -13.68 11.23 -7.13
N THR A 2 -14.19 12.26 -6.46
CA THR A 2 -13.66 12.71 -5.16
C THR A 2 -14.55 12.09 -4.09
N ASP A 3 -14.15 10.98 -3.53
CA ASP A 3 -14.87 10.37 -2.42
C ASP A 3 -14.35 10.93 -1.09
N VAL A 4 -15.24 11.49 -0.28
CA VAL A 4 -14.93 11.81 1.12
C VAL A 4 -14.88 10.48 1.89
N VAL A 5 -13.67 10.02 2.18
CA VAL A 5 -13.45 8.69 2.75
C VAL A 5 -13.45 8.68 4.27
N ALA A 6 -13.28 9.84 4.91
CA ALA A 6 -13.24 9.94 6.36
C ALA A 6 -13.58 11.36 6.85
N THR A 7 -14.24 11.42 7.98
CA THR A 7 -14.46 12.63 8.78
C THR A 7 -13.82 12.40 10.15
N ASN A 8 -13.19 13.40 10.70
CA ASN A 8 -12.62 13.53 12.06
C ASN A 8 -12.04 12.27 12.72
N GLN A 9 -10.85 12.35 13.29
CA GLN A 9 -10.10 11.31 13.99
C GLN A 9 -9.56 10.16 13.12
N THR A 10 -9.78 10.15 11.82
CA THR A 10 -9.14 9.21 10.92
C THR A 10 -7.73 9.70 10.59
N ILE A 11 -6.76 8.81 10.71
CA ILE A 11 -5.36 9.11 10.41
C ILE A 11 -5.07 8.66 8.98
N LEU A 12 -4.53 9.57 8.17
CA LEU A 12 -4.03 9.24 6.85
C LEU A 12 -2.53 8.98 6.93
N VAL A 13 -2.11 7.81 6.48
CA VAL A 13 -0.70 7.43 6.34
C VAL A 13 -0.38 7.33 4.86
N VAL A 14 0.62 8.08 4.40
CA VAL A 14 1.05 8.11 3.00
C VAL A 14 2.36 7.35 2.84
N GLY A 15 2.32 6.28 2.07
CA GLY A 15 3.43 5.37 1.81
C GLY A 15 3.30 4.04 2.56
N GLY A 16 3.20 2.95 1.79
CA GLY A 16 3.03 1.58 2.30
C GLY A 16 4.34 0.82 2.51
N GLY A 17 5.46 1.52 2.71
CA GLY A 17 6.72 0.92 3.13
C GLY A 17 6.68 0.43 4.58
N ILE A 18 7.80 -0.13 5.06
CA ILE A 18 7.86 -0.68 6.42
C ILE A 18 7.47 0.32 7.51
N SER A 19 7.93 1.57 7.38
CA SER A 19 7.63 2.64 8.34
C SER A 19 6.14 3.02 8.32
N GLY A 20 5.54 3.17 7.13
CA GLY A 20 4.12 3.49 6.99
C GLY A 20 3.23 2.36 7.49
N MET A 21 3.55 1.12 7.18
CA MET A 21 2.83 -0.05 7.71
C MET A 21 2.89 -0.10 9.24
N THR A 22 4.05 0.15 9.82
CA THR A 22 4.22 0.18 11.29
C THR A 22 3.40 1.31 11.90
N ALA A 23 3.52 2.53 11.37
CA ALA A 23 2.76 3.67 11.88
C ALA A 23 1.23 3.44 11.79
N ALA A 24 0.77 2.88 10.67
CA ALA A 24 -0.65 2.55 10.48
C ALA A 24 -1.14 1.51 11.50
N LEU A 25 -0.34 0.47 11.76
CA LEU A 25 -0.68 -0.57 12.73
C LEU A 25 -0.73 -0.03 14.15
N GLU A 26 0.29 0.71 14.58
CA GLU A 26 0.34 1.28 15.92
C GLU A 26 -0.84 2.24 16.16
N ALA A 27 -1.15 3.10 15.19
CA ALA A 27 -2.30 3.99 15.28
C ALA A 27 -3.63 3.22 15.36
N ALA A 28 -3.79 2.17 14.58
CA ALA A 28 -5.00 1.35 14.59
C ALA A 28 -5.16 0.53 15.88
N GLU A 29 -4.07 0.04 16.45
CA GLU A 29 -4.07 -0.66 17.74
C GLU A 29 -4.37 0.28 18.91
N CYS A 30 -4.01 1.57 18.78
CA CYS A 30 -4.47 2.62 19.69
C CYS A 30 -5.96 3.00 19.49
N GLY A 31 -6.67 2.29 18.62
CA GLY A 31 -8.11 2.45 18.41
C GLY A 31 -8.52 3.48 17.37
N LYS A 32 -7.58 4.04 16.61
CA LYS A 32 -7.87 5.01 15.55
C LYS A 32 -8.23 4.32 14.23
N GLU A 33 -9.12 4.94 13.45
CA GLU A 33 -9.32 4.56 12.06
C GLU A 33 -8.13 5.05 11.22
N VAL A 34 -7.61 4.20 10.34
CA VAL A 34 -6.42 4.52 9.55
C VAL A 34 -6.66 4.22 8.08
N ILE A 35 -6.28 5.16 7.23
CA ILE A 35 -6.20 4.97 5.79
C ILE A 35 -4.73 4.97 5.41
N LEU A 36 -4.26 3.85 4.87
CA LEU A 36 -2.90 3.69 4.37
C LEU A 36 -2.91 3.79 2.85
N LEU A 37 -2.27 4.81 2.30
CA LEU A 37 -2.10 5.01 0.87
C LEU A 37 -0.75 4.48 0.40
N GLU A 38 -0.76 3.77 -0.71
CA GLU A 38 0.45 3.31 -1.39
C GLU A 38 0.35 3.59 -2.89
N LYS A 39 1.37 4.23 -3.45
CA LYS A 39 1.43 4.54 -4.88
C LYS A 39 1.62 3.28 -5.73
N GLY A 40 2.42 2.34 -5.24
CA GLY A 40 2.67 1.07 -5.90
C GLY A 40 1.48 0.11 -5.84
N PRO A 41 1.55 -0.99 -6.58
CA PRO A 41 0.51 -2.02 -6.59
C PRO A 41 0.48 -2.87 -5.32
N SER A 42 1.54 -2.85 -4.52
CA SER A 42 1.71 -3.65 -3.31
C SER A 42 2.37 -2.86 -2.18
N LEU A 43 2.13 -3.33 -0.95
CA LEU A 43 2.84 -2.82 0.23
C LEU A 43 4.26 -3.41 0.31
N GLY A 44 5.13 -2.74 1.08
CA GLY A 44 6.49 -3.21 1.39
C GLY A 44 7.58 -2.23 1.00
N GLY A 45 7.36 -1.41 -0.03
CA GLY A 45 8.30 -0.39 -0.48
C GLY A 45 9.68 -0.99 -0.82
N ARG A 46 10.75 -0.22 -0.59
CA ARG A 46 12.12 -0.64 -0.91
C ARG A 46 12.59 -1.86 -0.12
N VAL A 47 12.06 -2.08 1.09
CA VAL A 47 12.45 -3.24 1.90
C VAL A 47 12.05 -4.54 1.23
N ALA A 48 10.91 -4.57 0.55
CA ALA A 48 10.45 -5.73 -0.20
C ALA A 48 11.40 -6.13 -1.35
N GLN A 49 12.17 -5.18 -1.86
CA GLN A 49 13.10 -5.37 -2.98
C GLN A 49 14.49 -5.86 -2.53
N LEU A 50 14.77 -5.88 -1.22
CA LEU A 50 16.06 -6.35 -0.71
C LEU A 50 16.15 -7.87 -0.74
N TYR A 51 17.29 -8.39 -1.20
CA TYR A 51 17.56 -9.83 -1.15
C TYR A 51 17.71 -10.31 0.30
N LYS A 52 18.59 -9.68 1.05
CA LYS A 52 18.82 -9.94 2.49
C LYS A 52 19.20 -8.64 3.18
N TYR A 53 18.86 -8.48 4.46
CA TYR A 53 19.22 -7.29 5.21
C TYR A 53 20.09 -7.61 6.43
N PHE A 54 21.03 -6.72 6.69
CA PHE A 54 21.92 -6.77 7.87
C PHE A 54 21.11 -6.41 9.15
N PRO A 55 21.42 -7.01 10.32
CA PRO A 55 22.49 -7.98 10.57
C PRO A 55 22.08 -9.44 10.43
N LYS A 56 20.77 -9.74 10.38
CA LYS A 56 20.25 -11.12 10.41
C LYS A 56 20.45 -11.89 9.12
N LEU A 57 20.75 -11.21 8.03
CA LEU A 57 20.90 -11.80 6.68
C LEU A 57 19.71 -12.68 6.27
N CYS A 58 18.52 -12.36 6.76
CA CYS A 58 17.28 -13.00 6.36
C CYS A 58 16.54 -12.19 5.29
N PHE A 59 15.63 -12.83 4.59
CA PHE A 59 14.78 -12.17 3.61
C PHE A 59 13.83 -11.18 4.30
N PRO A 60 13.55 -10.03 3.67
CA PRO A 60 12.65 -9.00 4.25
C PRO A 60 11.23 -9.51 4.45
N THR A 61 10.81 -10.53 3.70
CA THR A 61 9.52 -11.20 3.85
C THR A 61 9.27 -11.72 5.25
N CYS A 62 10.32 -12.15 5.97
CA CYS A 62 10.22 -12.68 7.33
C CYS A 62 9.55 -11.70 8.31
N GLY A 63 9.97 -10.43 8.29
CA GLY A 63 9.37 -9.39 9.15
C GLY A 63 8.09 -8.77 8.55
N MET A 64 8.07 -8.58 7.24
CA MET A 64 6.93 -7.98 6.55
C MET A 64 5.67 -8.83 6.61
N GLU A 65 5.80 -10.16 6.56
CA GLU A 65 4.65 -11.06 6.61
C GLU A 65 3.83 -10.87 7.89
N ILE A 66 4.50 -10.63 9.02
CA ILE A 66 3.83 -10.36 10.29
C ILE A 66 2.99 -9.08 10.17
N ASN A 67 3.57 -7.99 9.66
CA ASN A 67 2.87 -6.72 9.51
C ASN A 67 1.71 -6.83 8.51
N LEU A 68 1.90 -7.52 7.40
CA LEU A 68 0.84 -7.74 6.42
C LEU A 68 -0.33 -8.55 6.99
N ARG A 69 -0.06 -9.57 7.81
CA ARG A 69 -1.10 -10.33 8.52
C ARG A 69 -1.84 -9.46 9.54
N ARG A 70 -1.13 -8.63 10.31
CA ARG A 70 -1.73 -7.68 11.25
C ARG A 70 -2.63 -6.68 10.52
N ILE A 71 -2.17 -6.09 9.41
CA ILE A 71 -2.96 -5.17 8.58
C ILE A 71 -4.23 -5.86 8.07
N LYS A 72 -4.08 -7.06 7.49
CA LYS A 72 -5.21 -7.82 6.95
C LYS A 72 -6.25 -8.19 8.03
N GLY A 73 -5.80 -8.46 9.25
CA GLY A 73 -6.66 -8.79 10.39
C GLY A 73 -7.29 -7.58 11.07
N ASN A 74 -6.80 -6.39 10.85
CA ASN A 74 -7.26 -5.18 11.54
C ASN A 74 -8.29 -4.41 10.71
N ARG A 75 -9.56 -4.43 11.14
CA ARG A 75 -10.67 -3.77 10.44
C ARG A 75 -10.57 -2.24 10.46
N LYS A 76 -9.73 -1.66 11.32
CA LYS A 76 -9.51 -0.21 11.40
C LYS A 76 -8.49 0.31 10.39
N VAL A 77 -7.77 -0.57 9.71
CA VAL A 77 -6.82 -0.20 8.65
C VAL A 77 -7.44 -0.45 7.29
N ARG A 78 -7.67 0.62 6.56
CA ARG A 78 -8.06 0.57 5.14
C ARG A 78 -6.86 0.85 4.27
N VAL A 79 -6.51 -0.08 3.41
CA VAL A 79 -5.38 0.06 2.48
C VAL A 79 -5.90 0.43 1.09
N LEU A 80 -5.33 1.47 0.50
CA LEU A 80 -5.54 1.87 -0.88
C LEU A 80 -4.20 1.84 -1.60
N THR A 81 -4.05 0.91 -2.53
CA THR A 81 -2.89 0.79 -3.40
C THR A 81 -3.17 1.46 -4.76
N MET A 82 -2.15 1.72 -5.55
CA MET A 82 -2.23 2.52 -6.77
C MET A 82 -2.79 3.92 -6.50
N ALA A 83 -2.60 4.45 -5.29
CA ALA A 83 -3.20 5.66 -4.78
C ALA A 83 -2.16 6.74 -4.52
N GLU A 84 -2.33 7.90 -5.16
CA GLU A 84 -1.42 9.03 -5.06
C GLU A 84 -2.18 10.27 -4.56
N VAL A 85 -1.59 10.97 -3.57
CA VAL A 85 -2.13 12.24 -3.10
C VAL A 85 -1.88 13.32 -4.15
N THR A 86 -2.94 13.99 -4.59
CA THR A 86 -2.87 15.06 -5.60
C THR A 86 -2.98 16.45 -5.00
N ALA A 87 -3.73 16.60 -3.91
CA ALA A 87 -3.87 17.87 -3.23
C ALA A 87 -4.17 17.65 -1.73
N VAL A 88 -3.69 18.58 -0.92
CA VAL A 88 -3.99 18.67 0.51
C VAL A 88 -4.41 20.09 0.81
N SER A 89 -5.52 20.28 1.50
CA SER A 89 -6.03 21.56 1.95
C SER A 89 -6.61 21.45 3.35
N GLY A 90 -6.89 22.60 3.99
CA GLY A 90 -7.40 22.63 5.36
C GLY A 90 -6.31 22.93 6.39
N GLU A 91 -6.59 22.67 7.64
CA GLU A 91 -5.73 22.96 8.78
C GLU A 91 -5.63 21.77 9.73
N ALA A 92 -4.77 21.87 10.73
CA ALA A 92 -4.56 20.78 11.70
C ALA A 92 -5.87 20.31 12.34
N GLY A 93 -6.15 19.01 12.21
CA GLY A 93 -7.39 18.39 12.70
C GLY A 93 -8.56 18.40 11.69
N ASN A 94 -8.44 19.11 10.56
CA ASN A 94 -9.47 19.15 9.52
C ASN A 94 -8.86 19.28 8.12
N TYR A 95 -8.15 18.23 7.69
CA TYR A 95 -7.56 18.18 6.35
C TYR A 95 -8.52 17.57 5.33
N ASN A 96 -8.57 18.20 4.16
CA ASN A 96 -9.18 17.63 2.96
C ASN A 96 -8.05 17.13 2.05
N VAL A 97 -8.04 15.83 1.75
CA VAL A 97 -7.01 15.21 0.94
C VAL A 97 -7.64 14.62 -0.32
N SER A 98 -7.19 15.09 -1.48
CA SER A 98 -7.58 14.53 -2.77
C SER A 98 -6.62 13.41 -3.16
N VAL A 99 -7.18 12.25 -3.50
CA VAL A 99 -6.41 11.07 -3.86
C VAL A 99 -6.83 10.61 -5.25
N ASN A 100 -5.86 10.42 -6.13
CA ASN A 100 -6.07 9.77 -7.42
C ASN A 100 -5.75 8.28 -7.28
N ILE A 101 -6.70 7.42 -7.66
CA ILE A 101 -6.49 5.97 -7.66
C ILE A 101 -6.40 5.51 -9.11
N ALA A 102 -5.24 4.99 -9.49
CA ALA A 102 -5.02 4.44 -10.82
C ALA A 102 -5.78 3.12 -11.00
N PRO A 103 -6.32 2.86 -12.21
CA PRO A 103 -7.07 1.65 -12.46
C PRO A 103 -6.17 0.41 -12.43
N ARG A 104 -6.70 -0.68 -11.90
CA ARG A 104 -6.10 -2.01 -12.00
C ARG A 104 -6.72 -2.74 -13.17
N TYR A 105 -6.13 -2.81 -14.28
CA TYR A 105 -6.71 -3.41 -15.50
C TYR A 105 -7.00 -4.92 -15.40
N VAL A 106 -6.65 -5.53 -14.29
CA VAL A 106 -6.89 -6.95 -13.99
C VAL A 106 -8.17 -7.10 -13.16
N LYS A 107 -9.09 -7.95 -13.61
CA LYS A 107 -10.36 -8.24 -12.93
C LYS A 107 -10.13 -9.06 -11.66
N GLU A 108 -11.02 -8.95 -10.67
CA GLU A 108 -10.98 -9.76 -9.44
C GLU A 108 -11.10 -11.27 -9.71
N SER A 109 -11.78 -11.64 -10.81
CA SER A 109 -11.92 -13.03 -11.25
C SER A 109 -10.67 -13.59 -11.95
N CYS A 110 -9.57 -12.85 -12.01
CA CYS A 110 -8.34 -13.30 -12.63
C CYS A 110 -7.72 -14.48 -11.88
N THR A 111 -7.48 -15.58 -12.60
CA THR A 111 -6.85 -16.80 -12.07
C THR A 111 -5.35 -16.84 -12.27
N ALA A 112 -4.75 -15.77 -12.79
CA ALA A 112 -3.32 -15.69 -13.13
C ALA A 112 -2.85 -16.80 -14.09
N CYS A 113 -3.68 -17.20 -15.06
CA CYS A 113 -3.36 -18.26 -16.04
C CYS A 113 -2.23 -17.88 -17.03
N GLY A 114 -1.89 -16.58 -17.13
CA GLY A 114 -0.81 -16.11 -18.00
C GLY A 114 -1.19 -15.92 -19.49
N ASP A 115 -2.42 -16.20 -19.89
CA ASP A 115 -2.82 -16.13 -21.30
C ASP A 115 -2.81 -14.70 -21.86
N CYS A 116 -3.10 -13.71 -21.01
CA CYS A 116 -2.97 -12.30 -21.39
C CYS A 116 -1.51 -11.91 -21.67
N GLY A 117 -0.55 -12.46 -20.95
CA GLY A 117 0.88 -12.22 -21.19
C GLY A 117 1.36 -12.83 -22.53
N LYS A 118 0.80 -13.96 -22.93
CA LYS A 118 1.11 -14.57 -24.23
C LYS A 118 0.53 -13.82 -25.42
N ALA A 119 -0.54 -13.04 -25.18
CA ALA A 119 -1.24 -12.28 -26.21
C ALA A 119 -0.60 -10.89 -26.47
N VAL A 120 0.37 -10.47 -25.65
CA VAL A 120 1.02 -9.16 -25.75
C VAL A 120 2.48 -9.36 -26.12
N GLU A 121 2.91 -8.70 -27.20
CA GLU A 121 4.32 -8.76 -27.66
C GLU A 121 5.23 -7.73 -26.96
N THR A 122 4.64 -6.80 -26.20
CA THR A 122 5.39 -5.74 -25.53
C THR A 122 5.85 -6.19 -24.15
N GLU A 123 7.13 -6.15 -23.92
CA GLU A 123 7.75 -6.43 -22.62
C GLU A 123 8.14 -5.13 -21.92
N PHE A 124 7.90 -5.06 -20.63
CA PHE A 124 8.34 -3.97 -19.76
C PHE A 124 9.21 -4.53 -18.65
N ALA A 125 10.25 -3.78 -18.30
CA ALA A 125 11.07 -4.12 -17.16
C ALA A 125 10.25 -4.18 -15.86
N ASP A 126 10.45 -5.20 -15.06
CA ASP A 126 9.81 -5.32 -13.75
C ASP A 126 10.62 -4.56 -12.71
N GLU A 127 10.14 -3.41 -12.29
CA GLU A 127 10.80 -2.57 -11.26
C GLU A 127 11.04 -3.29 -9.93
N HIS A 128 10.25 -4.32 -9.62
CA HIS A 128 10.42 -5.10 -8.40
C HIS A 128 11.54 -6.14 -8.49
N ASN A 129 11.80 -6.64 -9.69
CA ASN A 129 12.81 -7.68 -9.94
C ASN A 129 14.04 -7.14 -10.68
N TYR A 130 14.12 -5.83 -10.92
CA TYR A 130 15.23 -5.16 -11.61
C TYR A 130 15.46 -5.63 -13.07
N GLY A 131 14.39 -6.01 -13.75
CA GLY A 131 14.46 -6.38 -15.17
C GLY A 131 13.44 -7.36 -15.63
#